data_9e31924dc7cfdffa538c96bb7bd28432
#
_entry.id   9e31924dc7cfdffa538c96bb7bd28432
#
_cell.length_a   1.000
_cell.length_b   1.000
_cell.length_c   1.000
_cell.angle_alpha   90.00
_cell.angle_beta   90.00
_cell.angle_gamma   90.00
#
_symmetry.space_group_name_H-M   'P 1'
#
loop_
_entity.id
_entity.type
_entity.pdbx_description
1 polymer ?
#
loop_
_entity_poly.entity_id
_entity_poly.type
_entity_poly.pdbx_seq_one_letter_code
_entity_poly.pdbx_strand_id
1 'polypeptide(L)'
;AAGLATTLGWAAAAVPAAQADDSTPVKVTNVVTTSRQAEAWQEIGINADWTADSPKAGQTLTVDLGNGLRWASGVDFKLVKKGDDSVDLGDCTAEINSKHLTCTLNSTVEQWSHIDGTLWARGQITNELIGQKETTINVNGKDFKVVPGDSDGDGVCDTDHCDGVIPEQPLKKTIKTGWLSDLKNGTYTWTWAVNVYGATSYTIVDTDAAFHNVECTDTDWSKTWIPADVKNDEATHTLTWTTSSTETVCRVYYTSTSAMDTAGNTATVNGKNQVAEAKAMTVGSGDGDGSNPTPPATPTPTTEPSVTPEPSSSPSSPSMQEPTPSPTSSKGVPEIHERPAAPPIPDEPAPPAAPVPEDRGPVGP
;
A
#
# COMPACT_ATOMS: atom_id res chain seq x y z
N ALA A 1 58.07 -41.84 -13.03
CA ALA A 1 57.34 -40.87 -12.23
C ALA A 1 55.84 -41.09 -12.46
N ALA A 2 55.16 -41.71 -11.48
CA ALA A 2 53.72 -41.94 -11.51
C ALA A 2 53.02 -40.82 -10.75
N GLY A 3 52.12 -40.06 -11.39
CA GLY A 3 51.30 -39.03 -10.80
C GLY A 3 49.98 -39.61 -10.31
N LEU A 4 49.72 -39.49 -9.03
CA LEU A 4 48.41 -39.80 -8.42
C LEU A 4 47.45 -38.64 -8.67
N ALA A 5 46.34 -38.88 -9.37
CA ALA A 5 45.25 -37.95 -9.50
C ALA A 5 44.21 -38.26 -8.40
N THR A 6 44.05 -37.36 -7.42
CA THR A 6 43.00 -37.42 -6.40
C THR A 6 41.77 -36.72 -6.91
N THR A 7 40.69 -37.45 -7.20
CA THR A 7 39.34 -36.90 -7.51
C THR A 7 38.67 -36.56 -6.19
N LEU A 8 38.46 -35.23 -5.93
CA LEU A 8 37.55 -34.78 -4.87
C LEU A 8 36.10 -34.95 -5.37
N GLY A 9 35.40 -35.93 -4.84
CA GLY A 9 33.96 -36.07 -5.00
C GLY A 9 33.23 -35.01 -4.18
N TRP A 10 32.50 -34.12 -4.84
CA TRP A 10 31.53 -33.23 -4.21
C TRP A 10 30.25 -34.01 -3.92
N ALA A 11 29.98 -34.26 -2.65
CA ALA A 11 28.67 -34.74 -2.22
C ALA A 11 27.69 -33.56 -2.30
N ALA A 12 26.79 -33.60 -3.29
CA ALA A 12 25.64 -32.68 -3.33
C ALA A 12 24.72 -33.05 -2.16
N ALA A 13 24.64 -32.17 -1.18
CA ALA A 13 23.63 -32.26 -0.13
C ALA A 13 22.26 -32.05 -0.82
N ALA A 14 21.43 -33.09 -0.81
CA ALA A 14 20.04 -32.98 -1.23
C ALA A 14 19.33 -32.01 -0.30
N VAL A 15 18.93 -30.86 -0.82
CA VAL A 15 18.00 -29.96 -0.14
C VAL A 15 16.67 -30.72 -0.01
N PRO A 16 16.12 -30.91 1.22
CA PRO A 16 14.82 -31.55 1.34
C PRO A 16 13.81 -30.73 0.54
N ALA A 17 13.08 -31.38 -0.37
CA ALA A 17 11.96 -30.77 -1.03
C ALA A 17 11.01 -30.27 0.05
N ALA A 18 10.68 -28.97 0.03
CA ALA A 18 9.64 -28.43 0.87
C ALA A 18 8.37 -29.28 0.65
N GLN A 19 7.89 -29.94 1.69
CA GLN A 19 6.60 -30.63 1.64
C GLN A 19 5.58 -29.59 1.27
N ALA A 20 4.84 -29.82 0.19
CA ALA A 20 3.65 -29.05 -0.12
C ALA A 20 2.73 -29.17 1.11
N ASP A 21 2.55 -28.06 1.82
CA ASP A 21 1.69 -28.01 2.99
C ASP A 21 0.25 -28.20 2.47
N ASP A 22 -0.47 -29.17 3.08
CA ASP A 22 -1.86 -29.51 2.75
C ASP A 22 -2.83 -28.46 3.32
N SER A 23 -2.32 -27.27 3.64
CA SER A 23 -3.07 -26.16 4.21
C SER A 23 -3.92 -25.50 3.09
N THR A 24 -5.19 -25.26 3.39
CA THR A 24 -6.06 -24.50 2.49
C THR A 24 -5.45 -23.11 2.27
N PRO A 25 -5.22 -22.69 1.02
CA PRO A 25 -4.58 -21.41 0.76
C PRO A 25 -5.43 -20.25 1.27
N VAL A 26 -4.78 -19.16 1.66
CA VAL A 26 -5.45 -17.88 1.92
C VAL A 26 -6.24 -17.50 0.66
N LYS A 27 -7.51 -17.15 0.81
CA LYS A 27 -8.39 -16.77 -0.31
C LYS A 27 -8.60 -15.26 -0.28
N VAL A 28 -8.63 -14.66 -1.45
CA VAL A 28 -9.02 -13.25 -1.63
C VAL A 28 -10.44 -13.23 -2.17
N THR A 29 -11.32 -12.54 -1.49
CA THR A 29 -12.76 -12.52 -1.82
C THR A 29 -13.18 -11.25 -2.54
N ASN A 30 -12.48 -10.15 -2.32
CA ASN A 30 -12.76 -8.87 -2.92
C ASN A 30 -11.45 -8.07 -3.08
N VAL A 31 -11.29 -7.38 -4.22
CA VAL A 31 -10.20 -6.42 -4.43
C VAL A 31 -10.78 -5.17 -5.05
N VAL A 32 -10.51 -4.03 -4.42
CA VAL A 32 -10.91 -2.70 -4.89
C VAL A 32 -9.67 -1.85 -5.00
N THR A 33 -9.50 -1.20 -6.14
CA THR A 33 -8.42 -0.23 -6.36
C THR A 33 -9.00 1.16 -6.56
N THR A 34 -8.33 2.18 -6.03
CA THR A 34 -8.72 3.57 -6.18
C THR A 34 -7.53 4.42 -6.60
N SER A 35 -7.78 5.47 -7.39
CA SER A 35 -6.75 6.41 -7.82
C SER A 35 -7.39 7.78 -8.05
N ARG A 36 -6.84 8.84 -7.46
CA ARG A 36 -7.41 10.19 -7.54
C ARG A 36 -7.29 10.82 -8.92
N GLN A 37 -6.25 10.48 -9.68
CA GLN A 37 -5.95 11.01 -11.01
C GLN A 37 -5.37 9.93 -11.90
N ALA A 38 -5.64 10.00 -13.20
CA ALA A 38 -4.99 9.20 -14.22
C ALA A 38 -3.69 9.88 -14.67
N GLU A 39 -2.72 10.00 -13.78
CA GLU A 39 -1.48 10.74 -14.01
C GLU A 39 -0.28 9.93 -13.51
N ALA A 40 0.86 10.02 -14.19
CA ALA A 40 2.08 9.37 -13.74
C ALA A 40 2.52 9.88 -12.36
N TRP A 41 3.07 8.98 -11.54
CA TRP A 41 3.53 9.20 -10.16
C TRP A 41 2.42 9.40 -9.13
N GLN A 42 1.15 9.36 -9.54
CA GLN A 42 0.04 9.33 -8.60
C GLN A 42 -0.04 8.00 -7.86
N GLU A 43 -0.60 8.06 -6.66
CA GLU A 43 -0.81 6.89 -5.83
C GLU A 43 -2.06 6.12 -6.24
N ILE A 44 -2.00 4.80 -6.06
CA ILE A 44 -3.16 3.93 -6.09
C ILE A 44 -3.35 3.29 -4.71
N GLY A 45 -4.56 3.28 -4.20
CA GLY A 45 -4.99 2.49 -3.05
C GLY A 45 -5.40 1.10 -3.52
N ILE A 46 -4.95 0.07 -2.80
CA ILE A 46 -5.35 -1.32 -3.03
C ILE A 46 -5.97 -1.83 -1.74
N ASN A 47 -7.24 -2.19 -1.80
CA ASN A 47 -7.96 -2.82 -0.69
C ASN A 47 -8.30 -4.25 -1.10
N ALA A 48 -8.10 -5.19 -0.21
CA ALA A 48 -8.46 -6.59 -0.42
C ALA A 48 -9.10 -7.17 0.84
N ASP A 49 -10.19 -7.92 0.66
CA ASP A 49 -10.73 -8.77 1.70
C ASP A 49 -10.13 -10.18 1.54
N TRP A 50 -9.70 -10.78 2.62
CA TRP A 50 -9.09 -12.10 2.61
C TRP A 50 -9.69 -13.01 3.67
N THR A 51 -9.58 -14.31 3.46
CA THR A 51 -10.07 -15.32 4.41
C THR A 51 -9.18 -16.55 4.38
N ALA A 52 -9.08 -17.24 5.51
CA ALA A 52 -8.40 -18.52 5.61
C ALA A 52 -9.17 -19.48 6.50
N ASP A 53 -9.36 -20.70 6.02
CA ASP A 53 -9.95 -21.82 6.77
C ASP A 53 -8.82 -22.65 7.39
N SER A 54 -8.89 -22.91 8.70
CA SER A 54 -7.85 -23.60 9.46
C SER A 54 -6.45 -22.98 9.21
N PRO A 55 -6.29 -21.67 9.47
CA PRO A 55 -5.07 -20.95 9.13
C PRO A 55 -3.84 -21.54 9.82
N LYS A 56 -2.68 -21.46 9.13
CA LYS A 56 -1.40 -21.97 9.60
C LYS A 56 -0.32 -20.91 9.50
N ALA A 57 0.65 -20.98 10.41
CA ALA A 57 1.87 -20.21 10.30
C ALA A 57 2.57 -20.50 8.98
N GLY A 58 3.10 -19.45 8.33
CA GLY A 58 3.79 -19.55 7.05
C GLY A 58 2.88 -19.49 5.81
N GLN A 59 1.56 -19.53 5.96
CA GLN A 59 0.67 -19.24 4.82
C GLN A 59 0.85 -17.79 4.37
N THR A 60 0.78 -17.57 3.06
CA THR A 60 1.04 -16.27 2.46
C THR A 60 -0.17 -15.73 1.70
N LEU A 61 -0.29 -14.41 1.71
CA LEU A 61 -1.09 -13.61 0.81
C LEU A 61 -0.11 -12.77 -0.03
N THR A 62 -0.22 -12.81 -1.35
CA THR A 62 0.67 -12.06 -2.25
C THR A 62 -0.10 -11.04 -3.08
N VAL A 63 0.54 -9.88 -3.35
CA VAL A 63 0.05 -8.88 -4.30
C VAL A 63 1.17 -8.55 -5.27
N ASP A 64 0.99 -8.91 -6.53
CA ASP A 64 1.89 -8.58 -7.61
C ASP A 64 1.34 -7.42 -8.43
N LEU A 65 2.03 -6.31 -8.41
CA LEU A 65 1.70 -5.14 -9.22
C LEU A 65 2.06 -5.40 -10.68
N GLY A 66 1.13 -5.10 -11.57
CA GLY A 66 1.33 -5.22 -13.00
C GLY A 66 2.31 -4.18 -13.56
N ASN A 67 2.44 -4.19 -14.89
CA ASN A 67 3.28 -3.20 -15.57
C ASN A 67 2.77 -1.79 -15.29
N GLY A 68 3.72 -0.88 -15.10
CA GLY A 68 3.44 0.52 -14.82
C GLY A 68 2.97 0.83 -13.40
N LEU A 69 3.08 -0.12 -12.47
CA LEU A 69 2.84 0.08 -11.04
C LEU A 69 4.05 -0.38 -10.22
N ARG A 70 4.23 0.21 -9.02
CA ARG A 70 5.30 -0.16 -8.07
C ARG A 70 4.93 0.15 -6.63
N TRP A 71 5.62 -0.48 -5.70
CA TRP A 71 5.65 -0.12 -4.28
C TRP A 71 6.73 0.96 -4.07
N ALA A 72 6.40 2.23 -4.25
CA ALA A 72 7.38 3.32 -4.36
C ALA A 72 8.28 3.47 -3.13
N SER A 73 7.72 3.37 -1.92
CA SER A 73 8.46 3.50 -0.65
C SER A 73 8.67 2.16 0.07
N GLY A 74 8.40 1.05 -0.60
CA GLY A 74 8.29 -0.24 0.04
C GLY A 74 7.02 -0.37 0.90
N VAL A 75 6.81 -1.55 1.45
CA VAL A 75 5.71 -1.85 2.37
C VAL A 75 6.27 -2.61 3.56
N ASP A 76 5.92 -2.20 4.76
CA ASP A 76 6.28 -2.90 5.99
C ASP A 76 5.22 -2.59 7.05
N PHE A 77 4.33 -3.53 7.30
CA PHE A 77 3.32 -3.42 8.35
C PHE A 77 2.92 -4.80 8.88
N LYS A 78 2.32 -4.80 10.04
CA LYS A 78 1.77 -6.01 10.66
C LYS A 78 0.31 -6.20 10.30
N LEU A 79 -0.08 -7.46 10.07
CA LEU A 79 -1.47 -7.86 10.18
C LEU A 79 -1.79 -7.99 11.67
N VAL A 80 -2.83 -7.31 12.14
CA VAL A 80 -3.20 -7.30 13.56
C VAL A 80 -4.62 -7.84 13.75
N LYS A 81 -4.93 -8.24 14.97
CA LYS A 81 -6.29 -8.66 15.29
C LYS A 81 -7.23 -7.45 15.24
N LYS A 82 -8.35 -7.61 14.57
CA LYS A 82 -9.37 -6.57 14.47
C LYS A 82 -9.83 -6.12 15.87
N GLY A 83 -9.65 -4.82 16.13
CA GLY A 83 -9.98 -4.20 17.42
C GLY A 83 -8.95 -4.43 18.54
N ASP A 84 -7.81 -5.09 18.26
CA ASP A 84 -6.73 -5.28 19.22
C ASP A 84 -5.37 -5.31 18.51
N ASP A 85 -4.79 -4.16 18.27
CA ASP A 85 -3.52 -3.98 17.55
C ASP A 85 -2.29 -4.58 18.28
N SER A 86 -2.46 -5.02 19.54
CA SER A 86 -1.40 -5.69 20.29
C SER A 86 -1.23 -7.17 19.91
N VAL A 87 -2.21 -7.74 19.22
CA VAL A 87 -2.19 -9.14 18.77
C VAL A 87 -1.75 -9.20 17.31
N ASP A 88 -0.53 -9.65 17.10
CA ASP A 88 0.12 -9.79 15.80
C ASP A 88 -0.32 -11.11 15.12
N LEU A 89 -0.80 -11.04 13.88
CA LEU A 89 -1.25 -12.15 13.04
C LEU A 89 -0.26 -12.49 11.93
N GLY A 90 0.67 -11.58 11.62
CA GLY A 90 1.65 -11.76 10.55
C GLY A 90 2.26 -10.46 10.07
N ASP A 91 3.20 -10.57 9.15
CA ASP A 91 3.97 -9.45 8.60
C ASP A 91 3.74 -9.32 7.09
N CYS A 92 3.55 -8.09 6.62
CA CYS A 92 3.43 -7.74 5.20
C CYS A 92 4.64 -6.90 4.79
N THR A 93 5.37 -7.36 3.76
CA THR A 93 6.58 -6.67 3.30
C THR A 93 6.66 -6.59 1.78
N ALA A 94 7.15 -5.47 1.27
CA ALA A 94 7.59 -5.28 -0.11
C ALA A 94 8.82 -4.38 -0.13
N GLU A 95 9.80 -4.70 -0.96
CA GLU A 95 10.97 -3.85 -1.15
C GLU A 95 10.62 -2.54 -1.85
N ILE A 96 11.44 -1.50 -1.61
CA ILE A 96 11.30 -0.20 -2.27
C ILE A 96 11.41 -0.38 -3.79
N ASN A 97 10.48 0.23 -4.53
CA ASN A 97 10.35 0.14 -5.98
C ASN A 97 10.10 -1.27 -6.53
N SER A 98 9.82 -2.26 -5.68
CA SER A 98 9.43 -3.60 -6.12
C SER A 98 8.00 -3.62 -6.66
N LYS A 99 7.61 -4.75 -7.24
CA LYS A 99 6.24 -5.04 -7.67
C LYS A 99 5.56 -6.09 -6.79
N HIS A 100 6.30 -6.72 -5.89
CA HIS A 100 5.85 -7.88 -5.13
C HIS A 100 5.69 -7.53 -3.64
N LEU A 101 4.49 -7.73 -3.10
CA LEU A 101 4.16 -7.67 -1.67
C LEU A 101 3.82 -9.07 -1.18
N THR A 102 4.38 -9.47 -0.06
CA THR A 102 4.04 -10.71 0.62
C THR A 102 3.61 -10.44 2.05
N CYS A 103 2.45 -10.94 2.43
CA CYS A 103 2.02 -11.04 3.82
C CYS A 103 2.18 -12.50 4.27
N THR A 104 2.83 -12.74 5.39
CA THR A 104 3.05 -14.08 5.96
C THR A 104 2.37 -14.19 7.31
N LEU A 105 1.44 -15.13 7.45
CA LEU A 105 0.74 -15.38 8.70
C LEU A 105 1.69 -16.03 9.73
N ASN A 106 1.57 -15.65 11.00
CA ASN A 106 2.33 -16.25 12.10
C ASN A 106 1.49 -17.31 12.86
N SER A 107 2.07 -17.94 13.89
CA SER A 107 1.42 -19.01 14.66
C SER A 107 0.21 -18.56 15.50
N THR A 108 0.01 -17.26 15.70
CA THR A 108 -1.15 -16.73 16.43
C THR A 108 -2.47 -17.10 15.76
N VAL A 109 -2.49 -17.19 14.41
CA VAL A 109 -3.70 -17.51 13.65
C VAL A 109 -4.19 -18.94 13.90
N GLU A 110 -3.35 -19.85 14.34
CA GLU A 110 -3.66 -21.28 14.52
C GLU A 110 -4.67 -21.56 15.66
N GLN A 111 -4.94 -20.56 16.50
CA GLN A 111 -5.94 -20.68 17.56
C GLN A 111 -7.39 -20.65 17.03
N TRP A 112 -7.59 -20.27 15.76
CA TRP A 112 -8.91 -20.18 15.13
C TRP A 112 -9.07 -21.23 14.03
N SER A 113 -10.30 -21.65 13.81
CA SER A 113 -10.67 -22.52 12.71
C SER A 113 -10.96 -21.75 11.41
N HIS A 114 -11.22 -20.47 11.55
CA HIS A 114 -11.50 -19.56 10.44
C HIS A 114 -11.08 -18.14 10.83
N ILE A 115 -10.59 -17.38 9.84
CA ILE A 115 -10.25 -15.98 9.98
C ILE A 115 -10.67 -15.21 8.73
N ASP A 116 -11.33 -14.08 8.91
CA ASP A 116 -11.61 -13.08 7.88
C ASP A 116 -10.80 -11.83 8.17
N GLY A 117 -10.29 -11.17 7.14
CA GLY A 117 -9.48 -9.99 7.33
C GLY A 117 -9.53 -9.03 6.15
N THR A 118 -8.93 -7.89 6.36
CA THR A 118 -8.75 -6.85 5.35
C THR A 118 -7.27 -6.54 5.16
N LEU A 119 -6.93 -6.08 3.98
CA LEU A 119 -5.62 -5.58 3.62
C LEU A 119 -5.80 -4.26 2.90
N TRP A 120 -5.02 -3.26 3.27
CA TRP A 120 -4.88 -2.03 2.51
C TRP A 120 -3.40 -1.73 2.29
N ALA A 121 -3.04 -1.38 1.06
CA ALA A 121 -1.69 -0.95 0.72
C ALA A 121 -1.71 0.11 -0.38
N ARG A 122 -0.63 0.88 -0.48
CA ARG A 122 -0.50 1.98 -1.43
C ARG A 122 0.61 1.71 -2.43
N GLY A 123 0.24 1.60 -3.70
CA GLY A 123 1.14 1.55 -4.84
C GLY A 123 1.25 2.92 -5.53
N GLN A 124 2.06 3.00 -6.58
CA GLN A 124 2.25 4.19 -7.40
C GLN A 124 2.22 3.85 -8.88
N ILE A 125 1.57 4.71 -9.67
CA ILE A 125 1.58 4.68 -11.13
C ILE A 125 2.95 5.16 -11.62
N THR A 126 3.52 4.49 -12.64
CA THR A 126 4.78 4.90 -13.26
C THR A 126 4.58 5.45 -14.67
N ASN A 127 5.64 6.01 -15.27
CA ASN A 127 5.61 6.49 -16.66
C ASN A 127 5.27 5.39 -17.69
N GLU A 128 5.47 4.11 -17.35
CA GLU A 128 5.14 2.98 -18.23
C GLU A 128 3.64 2.89 -18.56
N LEU A 129 2.77 3.49 -17.73
CA LEU A 129 1.32 3.53 -17.97
C LEU A 129 0.84 4.71 -18.80
N ILE A 130 1.71 5.66 -19.17
CA ILE A 130 1.29 6.81 -19.98
C ILE A 130 0.60 6.35 -21.26
N GLY A 131 -0.62 6.87 -21.50
CA GLY A 131 -1.48 6.50 -22.61
C GLY A 131 -2.28 5.22 -22.42
N GLN A 132 -2.10 4.48 -21.32
CA GLN A 132 -2.89 3.30 -21.00
C GLN A 132 -4.09 3.69 -20.12
N LYS A 133 -5.26 3.07 -20.39
CA LYS A 133 -6.50 3.29 -19.62
C LYS A 133 -6.64 2.35 -18.43
N GLU A 134 -5.94 1.24 -18.47
CA GLU A 134 -6.04 0.19 -17.46
C GLU A 134 -4.75 -0.62 -17.36
N THR A 135 -4.56 -1.24 -16.23
CA THR A 135 -3.53 -2.27 -16.00
C THR A 135 -4.12 -3.38 -15.12
N THR A 136 -3.29 -4.31 -14.71
CA THR A 136 -3.73 -5.48 -13.92
C THR A 136 -2.81 -5.66 -12.72
N ILE A 137 -3.38 -6.00 -11.58
CA ILE A 137 -2.65 -6.56 -10.43
C ILE A 137 -3.05 -8.02 -10.25
N ASN A 138 -2.12 -8.82 -9.73
CA ASN A 138 -2.41 -10.20 -9.36
C ASN A 138 -2.43 -10.33 -7.84
N VAL A 139 -3.51 -10.85 -7.28
CA VAL A 139 -3.62 -11.11 -5.84
C VAL A 139 -3.89 -12.60 -5.63
N ASN A 140 -2.93 -13.29 -5.00
CA ASN A 140 -2.97 -14.73 -4.78
C ASN A 140 -3.27 -15.55 -6.06
N GLY A 141 -2.63 -15.20 -7.17
CA GLY A 141 -2.80 -15.90 -8.46
C GLY A 141 -4.05 -15.50 -9.24
N LYS A 142 -4.85 -14.55 -8.78
CA LYS A 142 -6.05 -14.04 -9.47
C LYS A 142 -5.83 -12.61 -9.93
N ASP A 143 -6.12 -12.36 -11.20
CA ASP A 143 -5.98 -11.05 -11.81
C ASP A 143 -7.16 -10.14 -11.51
N PHE A 144 -6.86 -8.87 -11.22
CA PHE A 144 -7.82 -7.80 -10.99
C PHE A 144 -7.44 -6.59 -11.83
N LYS A 145 -8.45 -5.98 -12.43
CA LYS A 145 -8.28 -4.78 -13.25
C LYS A 145 -8.06 -3.56 -12.35
N VAL A 146 -7.15 -2.69 -12.75
CA VAL A 146 -6.89 -1.38 -12.15
C VAL A 146 -7.17 -0.31 -13.20
N VAL A 147 -8.01 0.66 -12.86
CA VAL A 147 -8.34 1.79 -13.72
C VAL A 147 -7.77 3.08 -13.08
N PRO A 148 -6.68 3.66 -13.64
CA PRO A 148 -6.19 4.95 -13.17
C PRO A 148 -7.27 6.02 -13.28
N GLY A 149 -7.45 6.82 -12.21
CA GLY A 149 -8.50 7.83 -12.15
C GLY A 149 -9.87 7.33 -11.68
N ASP A 150 -9.97 6.06 -11.30
CA ASP A 150 -11.12 5.52 -10.57
C ASP A 150 -10.98 5.94 -9.10
N SER A 151 -11.76 6.93 -8.66
CA SER A 151 -11.61 7.50 -7.32
C SER A 151 -12.47 6.81 -6.27
N ASP A 152 -13.51 6.10 -6.65
CA ASP A 152 -14.45 5.42 -5.75
C ASP A 152 -14.36 3.88 -5.77
N GLY A 153 -13.63 3.31 -6.72
CA GLY A 153 -13.36 1.89 -6.82
C GLY A 153 -14.45 1.09 -7.52
N ASP A 154 -15.25 1.73 -8.36
CA ASP A 154 -16.30 1.07 -9.15
C ASP A 154 -15.77 0.45 -10.47
N GLY A 155 -14.50 0.66 -10.78
CA GLY A 155 -13.83 0.16 -11.99
C GLY A 155 -13.99 1.07 -13.21
N VAL A 156 -14.46 2.31 -13.01
CA VAL A 156 -14.63 3.32 -14.04
C VAL A 156 -13.79 4.55 -13.69
N CYS A 157 -13.12 5.13 -14.67
CA CYS A 157 -12.44 6.40 -14.47
C CYS A 157 -13.46 7.54 -14.34
N ASP A 158 -13.35 8.38 -13.33
CA ASP A 158 -14.25 9.49 -12.99
C ASP A 158 -13.53 10.85 -12.87
N THR A 159 -12.31 10.95 -13.41
CA THR A 159 -11.51 12.17 -13.45
C THR A 159 -11.52 12.84 -14.82
N ASP A 160 -10.88 14.02 -14.93
CA ASP A 160 -10.80 14.77 -16.18
C ASP A 160 -9.95 14.10 -17.29
N HIS A 161 -9.18 13.04 -16.95
CA HIS A 161 -8.21 12.40 -17.84
C HIS A 161 -8.46 10.88 -17.97
N CYS A 162 -9.64 10.49 -18.50
CA CYS A 162 -10.03 9.08 -18.68
C CYS A 162 -9.58 8.47 -20.01
N ASP A 163 -8.92 9.23 -20.88
CA ASP A 163 -8.39 8.72 -22.17
C ASP A 163 -7.06 7.98 -22.07
N GLY A 164 -6.53 7.87 -20.87
CA GLY A 164 -5.29 7.19 -20.51
C GLY A 164 -4.44 8.03 -19.57
N VAL A 165 -3.51 7.39 -18.86
CA VAL A 165 -2.59 8.06 -17.94
C VAL A 165 -1.82 9.16 -18.68
N ILE A 166 -1.82 10.37 -18.12
CA ILE A 166 -1.05 11.50 -18.65
C ILE A 166 0.30 11.63 -17.93
N PRO A 167 1.30 12.32 -18.53
CA PRO A 167 2.52 12.68 -17.81
C PRO A 167 2.22 13.55 -16.59
N GLU A 168 3.09 13.51 -15.60
CA GLU A 168 3.01 14.38 -14.43
C GLU A 168 2.89 15.85 -14.83
N GLN A 169 1.95 16.57 -14.21
CA GLN A 169 1.76 18.00 -14.48
C GLN A 169 2.66 18.86 -13.59
N PRO A 170 3.25 19.93 -14.13
CA PRO A 170 4.12 20.79 -13.35
C PRO A 170 3.38 21.53 -12.24
N LEU A 171 3.87 21.42 -11.02
CA LEU A 171 3.31 22.12 -9.87
C LEU A 171 3.72 23.59 -9.88
N LYS A 172 2.82 24.51 -10.24
CA LYS A 172 3.06 25.96 -10.33
C LYS A 172 3.13 26.63 -8.95
N LYS A 173 4.02 26.13 -8.10
CA LYS A 173 4.35 26.73 -6.78
C LYS A 173 5.79 26.38 -6.39
N THR A 174 6.40 27.23 -5.55
CA THR A 174 7.67 26.90 -4.91
C THR A 174 7.39 26.12 -3.64
N ILE A 175 7.88 24.87 -3.58
CA ILE A 175 7.68 23.95 -2.46
C ILE A 175 8.85 22.97 -2.40
N LYS A 176 9.16 22.52 -1.19
CA LYS A 176 10.07 21.42 -0.92
C LYS A 176 9.29 20.20 -0.45
N THR A 177 9.70 19.05 -0.91
CA THR A 177 9.12 17.75 -0.54
C THR A 177 10.24 16.74 -0.30
N GLY A 178 9.95 15.66 0.42
CA GLY A 178 10.92 14.61 0.68
C GLY A 178 10.24 13.26 0.83
N TRP A 179 10.97 12.18 0.49
CA TRP A 179 10.48 10.80 0.62
C TRP A 179 11.65 9.82 0.83
N LEU A 180 11.33 8.65 1.36
CA LEU A 180 12.27 7.54 1.44
C LEU A 180 12.52 6.96 0.04
N SER A 181 13.78 6.91 -0.37
CA SER A 181 14.17 6.37 -1.68
C SER A 181 14.96 5.06 -1.60
N ASP A 182 15.59 4.77 -0.45
CA ASP A 182 16.30 3.50 -0.23
C ASP A 182 16.44 3.21 1.28
N LEU A 183 16.49 1.93 1.64
CA LEU A 183 16.78 1.45 2.98
C LEU A 183 17.75 0.27 2.90
N LYS A 184 18.97 0.48 3.34
CA LYS A 184 20.01 -0.55 3.33
C LYS A 184 20.71 -0.64 4.68
N ASN A 185 20.76 -1.83 5.26
CA ASN A 185 21.48 -2.10 6.51
C ASN A 185 21.11 -1.14 7.65
N GLY A 186 19.82 -0.74 7.75
CA GLY A 186 19.35 0.20 8.76
C GLY A 186 19.69 1.67 8.49
N THR A 187 20.21 1.98 7.30
CA THR A 187 20.45 3.35 6.83
C THR A 187 19.35 3.75 5.84
N TYR A 188 18.60 4.78 6.17
CA TYR A 188 17.57 5.39 5.34
C TYR A 188 18.21 6.41 4.40
N THR A 189 17.92 6.32 3.10
CA THR A 189 18.28 7.35 2.11
C THR A 189 17.04 8.13 1.75
N TRP A 190 17.07 9.42 2.01
CA TRP A 190 15.99 10.36 1.74
C TRP A 190 16.29 11.10 0.45
N THR A 191 15.31 11.21 -0.44
CA THR A 191 15.35 12.11 -1.58
C THR A 191 14.53 13.35 -1.28
N TRP A 192 15.12 14.52 -1.57
CA TRP A 192 14.49 15.81 -1.44
C TRP A 192 14.29 16.41 -2.83
N ALA A 193 13.13 16.98 -3.07
CA ALA A 193 12.83 17.74 -4.28
C ALA A 193 12.46 19.17 -3.91
N VAL A 194 13.12 20.14 -4.55
CA VAL A 194 12.74 21.55 -4.47
C VAL A 194 12.15 21.95 -5.82
N ASN A 195 10.83 22.12 -5.83
CA ASN A 195 10.12 22.66 -6.99
C ASN A 195 10.10 24.19 -6.89
N VAL A 196 10.40 24.88 -7.98
CA VAL A 196 10.43 26.35 -8.02
C VAL A 196 9.61 26.88 -9.19
N TYR A 197 8.93 28.01 -8.96
CA TYR A 197 8.04 28.66 -9.92
C TYR A 197 7.91 30.15 -9.63
N GLY A 198 7.61 30.95 -10.64
CA GLY A 198 7.24 32.36 -10.52
C GLY A 198 8.39 33.36 -10.56
N ALA A 199 9.62 32.92 -10.86
CA ALA A 199 10.79 33.81 -11.04
C ALA A 199 11.60 33.41 -12.29
N THR A 200 12.48 34.31 -12.74
CA THR A 200 13.40 34.05 -13.83
C THR A 200 14.84 33.84 -13.37
N SER A 201 15.10 33.96 -12.07
CA SER A 201 16.42 33.68 -11.49
C SER A 201 16.20 32.97 -10.14
N TYR A 202 16.94 31.92 -9.94
CA TYR A 202 16.85 31.10 -8.74
C TYR A 202 18.20 30.95 -8.05
N THR A 203 18.18 31.01 -6.73
CA THR A 203 19.26 30.64 -5.84
C THR A 203 18.71 29.72 -4.79
N ILE A 204 19.24 28.50 -4.72
CA ILE A 204 18.90 27.53 -3.67
C ILE A 204 20.13 27.34 -2.81
N VAL A 205 19.96 27.41 -1.50
CA VAL A 205 20.98 27.09 -0.50
C VAL A 205 20.45 26.01 0.42
N ASP A 206 21.21 24.92 0.57
CA ASP A 206 20.90 23.84 1.48
C ASP A 206 22.20 23.21 1.98
N THR A 207 22.53 23.38 3.25
CA THR A 207 23.81 22.98 3.84
C THR A 207 24.04 21.48 3.86
N ASP A 208 22.99 20.70 3.72
CA ASP A 208 23.04 19.23 3.76
C ASP A 208 22.93 18.60 2.35
N ALA A 209 22.85 19.46 1.30
CA ALA A 209 22.62 19.00 -0.06
C ALA A 209 23.92 18.69 -0.81
N ALA A 210 23.93 17.54 -1.47
CA ALA A 210 24.71 17.30 -2.66
C ALA A 210 23.76 17.40 -3.87
N PHE A 211 23.66 18.58 -4.48
CA PHE A 211 22.77 18.81 -5.61
C PHE A 211 23.17 17.95 -6.82
N HIS A 212 22.19 17.27 -7.42
CA HIS A 212 22.46 16.43 -8.59
C HIS A 212 22.30 17.21 -9.89
N ASN A 213 21.11 17.72 -10.16
CA ASN A 213 20.82 18.50 -11.37
C ASN A 213 19.57 19.37 -11.18
N VAL A 214 19.36 20.28 -12.14
CA VAL A 214 18.14 21.06 -12.28
C VAL A 214 17.45 20.60 -13.56
N GLU A 215 16.19 20.22 -13.46
CA GLU A 215 15.33 19.99 -14.62
C GLU A 215 14.20 21.00 -14.65
N CYS A 216 13.91 21.54 -15.82
CA CYS A 216 12.87 22.54 -16.03
C CYS A 216 11.89 22.07 -17.09
N THR A 217 10.65 22.55 -17.01
CA THR A 217 9.60 22.34 -18.02
C THR A 217 8.66 23.54 -18.09
N ASP A 218 8.09 23.78 -19.28
CA ASP A 218 7.02 24.77 -19.49
C ASP A 218 5.63 24.12 -19.64
N THR A 219 5.58 22.80 -19.91
CA THR A 219 4.34 22.09 -20.30
C THR A 219 4.01 20.91 -19.39
N ASP A 220 4.82 19.88 -19.43
CA ASP A 220 4.72 18.65 -18.67
C ASP A 220 6.11 18.03 -18.52
N TRP A 221 6.29 17.14 -17.54
CA TRP A 221 7.58 16.53 -17.24
C TRP A 221 8.05 15.52 -18.29
N SER A 222 7.32 15.30 -19.36
CA SER A 222 7.78 14.54 -20.52
C SER A 222 8.72 15.35 -21.43
N LYS A 223 8.76 16.68 -21.27
CA LYS A 223 9.57 17.62 -22.04
C LYS A 223 10.39 18.49 -21.09
N THR A 224 11.55 18.00 -20.73
CA THR A 224 12.44 18.66 -19.79
C THR A 224 13.70 19.18 -20.47
N TRP A 225 14.34 20.18 -19.85
CA TRP A 225 15.69 20.65 -20.21
C TRP A 225 16.45 21.03 -18.94
N ILE A 226 17.78 21.02 -19.07
CA ILE A 226 18.68 21.54 -18.04
C ILE A 226 19.07 22.96 -18.45
N PRO A 227 18.90 23.99 -17.58
CA PRO A 227 19.37 25.36 -17.87
C PRO A 227 20.88 25.38 -18.15
N ALA A 228 21.29 26.15 -19.19
CA ALA A 228 22.68 26.14 -19.62
C ALA A 228 23.62 26.87 -18.66
N ASP A 229 23.09 27.72 -17.76
CA ASP A 229 23.83 28.57 -16.85
C ASP A 229 23.81 28.06 -15.39
N VAL A 230 23.47 26.78 -15.17
CA VAL A 230 23.51 26.18 -13.84
C VAL A 230 24.90 26.26 -13.25
N LYS A 231 24.99 26.82 -12.04
CA LYS A 231 26.22 26.86 -11.24
C LYS A 231 25.97 26.22 -9.91
N ASN A 232 26.77 25.21 -9.60
CA ASN A 232 26.78 24.54 -8.32
C ASN A 232 28.07 24.89 -7.56
N ASP A 233 27.94 25.64 -6.50
CA ASP A 233 29.05 25.97 -5.59
C ASP A 233 28.95 25.02 -4.37
N GLU A 234 29.72 23.95 -4.42
CA GLU A 234 29.78 22.95 -3.37
C GLU A 234 30.31 23.50 -2.03
N ALA A 235 31.17 24.54 -2.07
CA ALA A 235 31.76 25.11 -0.86
C ALA A 235 30.71 25.89 -0.04
N THR A 236 29.75 26.50 -0.70
CA THR A 236 28.66 27.26 -0.07
C THR A 236 27.31 26.52 -0.11
N HIS A 237 27.29 25.30 -0.64
CA HIS A 237 26.06 24.53 -0.86
C HIS A 237 24.98 25.35 -1.59
N THR A 238 25.41 26.07 -2.65
CA THR A 238 24.55 27.01 -3.37
C THR A 238 24.43 26.61 -4.83
N LEU A 239 23.18 26.48 -5.29
CA LEU A 239 22.83 26.21 -6.66
C LEU A 239 22.12 27.43 -7.26
N THR A 240 22.57 27.91 -8.44
CA THR A 240 21.98 29.05 -9.15
C THR A 240 21.77 28.77 -10.63
N TRP A 241 20.70 29.34 -11.19
CA TRP A 241 20.42 29.31 -12.64
C TRP A 241 19.37 30.36 -13.00
N THR A 242 19.14 30.55 -14.30
CA THR A 242 18.09 31.41 -14.83
C THR A 242 17.12 30.64 -15.74
N THR A 243 15.92 31.18 -15.91
CA THR A 243 14.89 30.71 -16.84
C THR A 243 14.45 31.86 -17.74
N SER A 244 13.90 31.52 -18.91
CA SER A 244 13.41 32.53 -19.88
C SER A 244 12.02 33.08 -19.47
N SER A 245 11.30 32.43 -18.59
CA SER A 245 9.93 32.79 -18.23
C SER A 245 9.66 32.51 -16.75
N THR A 246 8.79 33.30 -16.14
CA THR A 246 8.24 33.05 -14.80
C THR A 246 7.25 31.87 -14.78
N GLU A 247 6.77 31.43 -15.95
CA GLU A 247 5.87 30.27 -16.08
C GLU A 247 6.63 28.94 -16.14
N THR A 248 7.97 29.00 -16.26
CA THR A 248 8.81 27.80 -16.22
C THR A 248 8.81 27.21 -14.81
N VAL A 249 8.51 25.93 -14.70
CA VAL A 249 8.66 25.14 -13.46
C VAL A 249 10.00 24.42 -13.51
N CYS A 250 10.82 24.55 -12.46
CA CYS A 250 12.04 23.76 -12.35
C CYS A 250 12.02 22.93 -11.08
N ARG A 251 12.71 21.81 -11.11
CA ARG A 251 12.85 20.90 -9.97
C ARG A 251 14.32 20.52 -9.77
N VAL A 252 14.75 20.54 -8.53
CA VAL A 252 16.09 20.13 -8.11
C VAL A 252 15.96 18.94 -7.19
N TYR A 253 16.74 17.89 -7.44
CA TYR A 253 16.80 16.71 -6.59
C TYR A 253 18.14 16.61 -5.88
N TYR A 254 18.13 16.11 -4.68
CA TYR A 254 19.31 15.72 -3.91
C TYR A 254 18.96 14.72 -2.82
N THR A 255 19.95 14.07 -2.22
CA THR A 255 19.76 13.04 -1.23
C THR A 255 20.48 13.33 0.07
N SER A 256 19.95 12.80 1.15
CA SER A 256 20.62 12.70 2.45
C SER A 256 20.40 11.31 3.06
N THR A 257 21.21 10.95 4.04
CA THR A 257 21.09 9.67 4.73
C THR A 257 20.95 9.87 6.24
N SER A 258 20.20 8.97 6.90
CA SER A 258 20.10 8.93 8.37
C SER A 258 19.91 7.51 8.87
N ALA A 259 20.15 7.29 10.17
CA ALA A 259 19.80 6.05 10.85
C ALA A 259 18.37 6.06 11.43
N MET A 260 17.61 7.16 11.19
CA MET A 260 16.27 7.36 11.74
C MET A 260 15.23 7.18 10.64
N ASP A 261 14.07 6.66 11.02
CA ASP A 261 12.91 6.47 10.17
C ASP A 261 12.15 7.79 9.83
N THR A 262 12.68 8.91 10.30
CA THR A 262 12.19 10.26 10.01
C THR A 262 13.36 11.17 9.66
N ALA A 263 13.13 12.13 8.78
CA ALA A 263 14.09 13.15 8.44
C ALA A 263 13.39 14.49 8.16
N GLY A 264 14.03 15.59 8.58
CA GLY A 264 13.65 16.95 8.22
C GLY A 264 14.78 17.60 7.43
N ASN A 265 14.44 18.42 6.44
CA ASN A 265 15.41 19.19 5.70
C ASN A 265 14.86 20.57 5.30
N THR A 266 15.72 21.60 5.33
CA THR A 266 15.37 22.97 5.00
C THR A 266 16.26 23.49 3.89
N ALA A 267 15.65 23.98 2.81
CA ALA A 267 16.35 24.75 1.78
C ALA A 267 15.87 26.20 1.76
N THR A 268 16.77 27.11 1.43
CA THR A 268 16.41 28.52 1.18
C THR A 268 16.32 28.74 -0.31
N VAL A 269 15.16 29.16 -0.81
CA VAL A 269 14.92 29.49 -2.22
C VAL A 269 14.73 31.01 -2.33
N ASN A 270 15.63 31.72 -3.03
CA ASN A 270 15.58 33.16 -3.18
C ASN A 270 15.38 33.89 -1.83
N GLY A 271 16.08 33.44 -0.78
CA GLY A 271 16.01 34.00 0.58
C GLY A 271 14.78 33.58 1.41
N LYS A 272 13.93 32.67 0.91
CA LYS A 272 12.76 32.15 1.66
C LYS A 272 12.96 30.67 2.00
N ASN A 273 12.77 30.33 3.27
CA ASN A 273 12.89 28.95 3.71
C ASN A 273 11.76 28.08 3.13
N GLN A 274 12.13 26.92 2.67
CA GLN A 274 11.28 25.82 2.28
C GLN A 274 11.63 24.62 3.17
N VAL A 275 10.69 24.13 3.95
CA VAL A 275 10.89 23.04 4.91
C VAL A 275 10.12 21.83 4.42
N ALA A 276 10.72 20.66 4.51
CA ALA A 276 10.05 19.38 4.28
C ALA A 276 10.43 18.40 5.39
N GLU A 277 9.47 17.59 5.76
CA GLU A 277 9.65 16.42 6.61
C GLU A 277 9.33 15.17 5.80
N ALA A 278 10.10 14.12 6.02
CA ALA A 278 9.89 12.82 5.42
C ALA A 278 9.90 11.76 6.52
N LYS A 279 9.08 10.75 6.36
CA LYS A 279 8.98 9.62 7.26
C LYS A 279 9.00 8.34 6.44
N ALA A 280 9.69 7.31 6.93
CA ALA A 280 9.52 5.96 6.43
C ALA A 280 8.10 5.54 6.77
N MET A 281 7.22 5.61 5.79
CA MET A 281 5.79 5.40 6.01
C MET A 281 5.48 3.91 5.98
N THR A 282 4.73 3.46 6.97
CA THR A 282 3.89 2.28 6.80
C THR A 282 2.85 2.66 5.74
N VAL A 283 3.04 2.17 4.51
CA VAL A 283 2.16 2.47 3.38
C VAL A 283 1.07 1.41 3.21
N GLY A 284 0.69 0.79 4.31
CA GLY A 284 -0.34 -0.23 4.34
C GLY A 284 -0.79 -0.55 5.76
N SER A 285 -1.86 -1.29 5.86
CA SER A 285 -2.40 -1.87 7.09
C SER A 285 -3.22 -3.12 6.76
N GLY A 286 -3.42 -3.96 7.75
CA GLY A 286 -4.31 -5.10 7.59
C GLY A 286 -4.75 -5.64 8.94
N ASP A 287 -5.92 -6.22 8.95
CA ASP A 287 -6.48 -6.86 10.13
C ASP A 287 -7.04 -8.26 9.84
N GLY A 288 -7.38 -8.99 10.91
CA GLY A 288 -8.10 -10.25 10.84
C GLY A 288 -8.92 -10.50 12.08
N ASP A 289 -10.10 -11.06 11.87
CA ASP A 289 -11.02 -11.49 12.94
C ASP A 289 -11.19 -13.00 12.90
N GLY A 290 -10.64 -13.67 13.91
CA GLY A 290 -10.67 -15.12 14.02
C GLY A 290 -11.90 -15.65 14.74
N SER A 291 -12.46 -16.74 14.23
CA SER A 291 -13.62 -17.41 14.82
C SER A 291 -13.40 -18.92 14.99
N ASN A 292 -14.08 -19.49 15.97
CA ASN A 292 -14.18 -20.92 16.17
C ASN A 292 -15.65 -21.35 16.11
N PRO A 293 -15.99 -22.52 15.53
CA PRO A 293 -17.35 -23.01 15.55
C PRO A 293 -17.81 -23.17 17.00
N THR A 294 -18.97 -22.62 17.32
CA THR A 294 -19.59 -22.88 18.61
C THR A 294 -19.86 -24.39 18.71
N PRO A 295 -19.39 -25.08 19.76
CA PRO A 295 -19.72 -26.48 19.94
C PRO A 295 -21.24 -26.66 19.89
N PRO A 296 -21.76 -27.71 19.23
CA PRO A 296 -23.18 -28.01 19.28
C PRO A 296 -23.64 -28.01 20.73
N ALA A 297 -24.72 -27.29 21.01
CA ALA A 297 -25.30 -27.30 22.38
C ALA A 297 -25.49 -28.74 22.80
N THR A 298 -24.84 -29.16 23.87
CA THR A 298 -25.05 -30.48 24.44
C THR A 298 -26.56 -30.61 24.73
N PRO A 299 -27.25 -31.63 24.18
CA PRO A 299 -28.68 -31.76 24.42
C PRO A 299 -28.88 -31.80 25.91
N THR A 300 -29.60 -30.83 26.43
CA THR A 300 -30.04 -30.84 27.84
C THR A 300 -30.77 -32.15 28.07
N PRO A 301 -30.39 -32.98 29.05
CA PRO A 301 -31.11 -34.21 29.30
C PRO A 301 -32.57 -33.86 29.57
N THR A 302 -33.45 -34.32 28.69
CA THR A 302 -34.88 -34.20 28.87
C THR A 302 -35.19 -34.99 30.12
N THR A 303 -35.49 -34.31 31.20
CA THR A 303 -36.05 -34.96 32.40
C THR A 303 -37.36 -35.59 32.00
N GLU A 304 -37.37 -36.93 32.00
CA GLU A 304 -38.58 -37.74 31.80
C GLU A 304 -39.63 -37.25 32.77
N PRO A 305 -40.88 -36.94 32.32
CA PRO A 305 -41.89 -36.47 33.22
C PRO A 305 -42.28 -37.61 34.23
N SER A 306 -41.98 -37.37 35.50
CA SER A 306 -42.43 -38.21 36.58
C SER A 306 -43.96 -38.25 36.60
N VAL A 307 -44.51 -39.40 36.27
CA VAL A 307 -45.98 -39.67 36.36
C VAL A 307 -46.41 -39.65 37.82
N THR A 308 -47.06 -38.59 38.24
CA THR A 308 -47.79 -38.52 39.49
C THR A 308 -49.28 -38.93 39.25
N PRO A 309 -49.86 -39.83 39.96
CA PRO A 309 -51.25 -40.26 39.70
C PRO A 309 -52.26 -39.19 40.08
N GLU A 310 -53.24 -39.08 39.23
CA GLU A 310 -54.43 -38.24 39.26
C GLU A 310 -55.31 -38.46 40.53
N PRO A 311 -55.98 -37.44 41.09
CA PRO A 311 -57.30 -37.56 41.63
C PRO A 311 -58.34 -36.81 40.84
N SER A 312 -59.35 -37.58 40.47
CA SER A 312 -60.66 -37.25 39.89
C SER A 312 -61.37 -36.11 40.59
N SER A 313 -62.04 -35.22 39.87
CA SER A 313 -63.44 -34.85 39.92
C SER A 313 -63.75 -33.42 39.47
N SER A 314 -64.54 -33.42 38.42
CA SER A 314 -65.80 -32.67 38.12
C SER A 314 -65.86 -31.15 38.06
N PRO A 315 -66.86 -30.67 37.29
CA PRO A 315 -66.66 -29.57 36.36
C PRO A 315 -67.37 -28.27 36.80
N SER A 316 -66.91 -27.14 36.24
CA SER A 316 -67.75 -25.93 36.19
C SER A 316 -67.36 -25.07 34.94
N SER A 317 -68.44 -24.78 34.26
CA SER A 317 -68.51 -24.03 32.99
C SER A 317 -68.25 -22.50 33.15
N PRO A 318 -68.46 -21.69 32.10
CA PRO A 318 -67.38 -21.03 31.37
C PRO A 318 -67.40 -19.49 31.56
N SER A 319 -66.30 -18.85 31.30
CA SER A 319 -66.35 -17.40 31.10
C SER A 319 -65.59 -17.04 29.84
N MET A 320 -66.31 -16.46 28.93
CA MET A 320 -65.81 -15.79 27.74
C MET A 320 -64.92 -14.62 28.11
N GLN A 321 -63.76 -14.53 27.49
CA GLN A 321 -63.04 -13.30 27.36
C GLN A 321 -62.35 -13.19 25.96
N GLU A 322 -62.57 -12.08 25.38
CA GLU A 322 -62.34 -11.52 24.07
C GLU A 322 -60.87 -11.57 23.59
N PRO A 323 -60.56 -11.77 22.30
CA PRO A 323 -59.21 -11.84 21.79
C PRO A 323 -58.61 -10.45 21.61
N THR A 324 -57.48 -10.20 22.27
CA THR A 324 -56.60 -9.05 22.00
C THR A 324 -55.77 -9.33 20.77
N PRO A 325 -55.58 -8.35 19.82
CA PRO A 325 -54.81 -8.59 18.59
C PRO A 325 -53.33 -8.67 18.88
N SER A 326 -52.68 -9.70 18.31
CA SER A 326 -51.23 -9.86 18.23
C SER A 326 -50.56 -8.72 17.46
N PRO A 327 -49.41 -8.22 17.90
CA PRO A 327 -48.62 -7.29 17.10
C PRO A 327 -47.95 -8.04 15.95
N THR A 328 -48.15 -7.45 14.75
CA THR A 328 -47.53 -7.86 13.49
C THR A 328 -46.02 -7.81 13.63
N SER A 329 -45.37 -8.94 13.45
CA SER A 329 -43.92 -9.05 13.30
C SER A 329 -43.50 -8.39 11.98
N SER A 330 -42.96 -7.20 12.04
CA SER A 330 -42.27 -6.59 10.89
C SER A 330 -40.96 -7.36 10.69
N LYS A 331 -40.81 -7.97 9.52
CA LYS A 331 -39.53 -8.53 9.06
C LYS A 331 -38.54 -7.35 8.99
N GLY A 332 -37.53 -7.40 9.85
CA GLY A 332 -36.39 -6.53 9.77
C GLY A 332 -35.70 -6.72 8.41
N VAL A 333 -35.60 -5.61 7.68
CA VAL A 333 -34.69 -5.48 6.55
C VAL A 333 -33.28 -5.72 7.11
N PRO A 334 -32.42 -6.54 6.49
CA PRO A 334 -31.06 -6.66 6.95
C PRO A 334 -30.39 -5.29 6.87
N GLU A 335 -29.90 -4.83 8.00
CA GLU A 335 -29.08 -3.63 8.12
C GLU A 335 -27.83 -3.88 7.30
N ILE A 336 -27.67 -3.14 6.22
CA ILE A 336 -26.43 -3.11 5.44
C ILE A 336 -25.43 -2.47 6.39
N HIS A 337 -24.50 -3.27 6.92
CA HIS A 337 -23.35 -2.72 7.63
C HIS A 337 -22.64 -1.78 6.66
N GLU A 338 -22.71 -0.48 6.92
CA GLU A 338 -21.88 0.49 6.25
C GLU A 338 -20.42 0.05 6.39
N ARG A 339 -19.82 -0.24 5.25
CA ARG A 339 -18.40 -0.51 5.11
C ARG A 339 -17.64 0.64 5.76
N PRO A 340 -16.64 0.39 6.62
CA PRO A 340 -15.77 1.44 7.11
C PRO A 340 -15.25 2.23 5.91
N ALA A 341 -15.47 3.55 5.91
CA ALA A 341 -14.91 4.42 4.89
C ALA A 341 -13.40 4.19 4.84
N ALA A 342 -12.85 4.00 3.65
CA ALA A 342 -11.41 3.95 3.45
C ALA A 342 -10.80 5.18 4.15
N PRO A 343 -9.66 5.05 4.86
CA PRO A 343 -9.04 6.18 5.51
C PRO A 343 -8.86 7.30 4.48
N PRO A 344 -9.13 8.56 4.84
CA PRO A 344 -9.04 9.66 3.89
C PRO A 344 -7.63 9.68 3.31
N ILE A 345 -7.55 9.65 1.97
CA ILE A 345 -6.30 9.88 1.26
C ILE A 345 -5.83 11.28 1.70
N PRO A 346 -4.60 11.44 2.19
CA PRO A 346 -4.09 12.76 2.58
C PRO A 346 -4.33 13.77 1.46
N ASP A 347 -4.76 14.99 1.81
CA ASP A 347 -5.09 16.04 0.84
C ASP A 347 -3.89 16.53 0.01
N GLU A 348 -2.69 16.06 0.32
CA GLU A 348 -1.47 16.39 -0.40
C GLU A 348 -0.86 15.13 -1.00
N PRO A 349 -0.69 15.05 -2.35
CA PRO A 349 -0.05 13.91 -2.99
C PRO A 349 1.38 13.80 -2.48
N ALA A 350 1.82 12.60 -2.13
CA ALA A 350 3.24 12.36 -1.93
C ALA A 350 3.98 12.73 -3.22
N PRO A 351 5.13 13.43 -3.14
CA PRO A 351 5.86 13.81 -4.32
C PRO A 351 6.27 12.55 -5.09
N PRO A 352 6.28 12.64 -6.43
CA PRO A 352 6.71 11.52 -7.24
C PRO A 352 8.13 11.11 -6.86
N ALA A 353 8.37 9.83 -6.70
CA ALA A 353 9.73 9.34 -6.55
C ALA A 353 10.51 9.64 -7.83
N ALA A 354 11.72 10.19 -7.67
CA ALA A 354 12.58 10.50 -8.80
C ALA A 354 12.80 9.26 -9.68
N PRO A 355 12.80 9.40 -11.02
CA PRO A 355 13.23 8.32 -11.89
C PRO A 355 14.64 7.89 -11.48
N VAL A 356 14.84 6.61 -11.26
CA VAL A 356 16.18 6.04 -11.08
C VAL A 356 16.95 6.37 -12.33
N PRO A 357 18.17 6.99 -12.27
CA PRO A 357 18.97 7.22 -13.45
C PRO A 357 19.17 5.87 -14.16
N GLU A 358 18.75 5.77 -15.42
CA GLU A 358 19.18 4.64 -16.26
C GLU A 358 20.70 4.65 -16.30
N ASP A 359 21.31 3.55 -15.87
CA ASP A 359 22.74 3.31 -16.04
C ASP A 359 23.04 3.27 -17.57
N ARG A 360 23.29 4.44 -18.15
CA ARG A 360 23.82 4.52 -19.51
C ARG A 360 25.26 4.07 -19.43
N GLY A 361 25.47 2.78 -19.67
CA GLY A 361 26.79 2.21 -19.84
C GLY A 361 27.67 3.09 -20.73
N PRO A 362 29.01 3.04 -20.56
CA PRO A 362 29.94 3.94 -21.22
C PRO A 362 29.77 3.84 -22.76
N VAL A 363 29.49 5.00 -23.40
CA VAL A 363 29.56 5.14 -24.84
C VAL A 363 31.05 4.96 -25.21
N GLY A 364 31.40 3.83 -25.80
CA GLY A 364 32.73 3.56 -26.29
C GLY A 364 33.12 4.51 -27.40
N PRO A 365 34.46 4.60 -27.70
CA PRO A 365 35.05 5.61 -28.57
C PRO A 365 34.59 5.54 -30.04
#